data_69d38f51c2cebed0d7b9eab329d97a31
#
_entry.id   69d38f51c2cebed0d7b9eab329d97a31
#
_cell.length_a   1.000
_cell.length_b   1.000
_cell.length_c   1.000
_cell.angle_alpha   90.00
_cell.angle_beta   90.00
_cell.angle_gamma   90.00
#
_symmetry.space_group_name_H-M   'P 1'
#
loop_
_entity.id
_entity.type
_entity.pdbx_description
1 polymer ?
#
loop_
_entity_poly.entity_id
_entity_poly.type
_entity_poly.pdbx_seq_one_letter_code
_entity_poly.pdbx_strand_id
1 'polypeptide(L)'
;MQKLVFSRATPVVLFLAISLCSVAADEMATTNLLASQTRTFDPQLAPMSLHTRGKKVLDAGGKRVWLYGVNIASLEWSTDGEHVEESVNRAINDWKVNLIRLPLAQDRWFGKMTNQTDGGAAYRALVDKLVDACAAGRVYIDLDLHWSDCGQWMNEGGTLGQHSMPDKNSITFWQDLATRYKNQPNVIFDLYNEPHDVSFAVWRDGGTVTNTPEHKKPGQAKIIYEAVGMQTLYDTVRAVGATNLVAAGGLNWAYDLSGVLRGYGIKGTNLIYETHPYQNKTNWDKNFGDPSWKYPVYIGEWGFSAHTTNGLGYAQSLMQYARKHKLPWTAWDMHVTAGPPLIKNWDYEPTVSGQFVKEQLAAAAAAHGTNK
;
A
#
# COMPACT_ATOMS: atom_id res chain seq x y z
N MET A 1 -25.71 35.17 80.78
CA MET A 1 -24.49 34.42 80.84
C MET A 1 -24.69 33.07 80.12
N GLN A 2 -24.39 32.98 78.83
CA GLN A 2 -24.35 31.69 78.12
C GLN A 2 -23.01 31.60 77.43
N LYS A 3 -22.32 30.51 77.71
CA LYS A 3 -20.96 30.21 77.24
C LYS A 3 -21.04 29.69 75.83
N LEU A 4 -20.30 30.34 74.88
CA LEU A 4 -20.08 29.77 73.54
C LEU A 4 -19.03 28.66 73.68
N VAL A 5 -19.37 27.49 73.10
CA VAL A 5 -18.45 26.36 72.91
C VAL A 5 -17.98 26.41 71.43
N PHE A 6 -16.69 26.59 71.22
CA PHE A 6 -16.06 26.48 69.90
C PHE A 6 -15.75 25.03 69.62
N SER A 7 -16.36 24.51 68.58
CA SER A 7 -16.02 23.19 68.00
C SER A 7 -14.89 23.39 66.98
N ARG A 8 -13.78 22.68 67.18
CA ARG A 8 -12.66 22.64 66.24
C ARG A 8 -13.00 21.66 65.12
N ALA A 9 -13.09 22.12 63.86
CA ALA A 9 -13.16 21.33 62.69
C ALA A 9 -11.74 20.87 62.30
N THR A 10 -11.51 19.59 62.22
CA THR A 10 -10.29 18.98 61.66
C THR A 10 -10.39 18.97 60.12
N PRO A 11 -9.37 19.41 59.37
CA PRO A 11 -9.42 19.27 57.91
C PRO A 11 -9.15 17.85 57.53
N VAL A 12 -10.11 17.23 56.83
CA VAL A 12 -9.92 15.94 56.11
C VAL A 12 -9.10 16.29 54.84
N VAL A 13 -7.84 15.87 54.83
CA VAL A 13 -7.02 15.89 53.61
C VAL A 13 -7.43 14.67 52.78
N LEU A 14 -8.20 14.93 51.75
CA LEU A 14 -8.56 13.95 50.75
C LEU A 14 -7.36 13.76 49.81
N PHE A 15 -6.64 12.66 49.94
CA PHE A 15 -5.60 12.26 48.98
C PHE A 15 -6.29 11.84 47.69
N LEU A 16 -6.24 12.70 46.67
CA LEU A 16 -6.55 12.33 45.30
C LEU A 16 -5.34 11.56 44.77
N ALA A 17 -5.34 10.25 44.96
CA ALA A 17 -4.47 9.35 44.21
C ALA A 17 -5.07 9.16 42.84
N ILE A 18 -4.84 10.13 41.94
CA ILE A 18 -5.21 10.01 40.53
C ILE A 18 -4.20 9.11 39.86
N SER A 19 -4.72 8.03 39.42
CA SER A 19 -4.33 7.06 38.42
C SER A 19 -3.40 7.61 37.33
N LEU A 20 -2.10 7.69 37.61
CA LEU A 20 -1.04 7.86 36.63
C LEU A 20 -0.54 6.52 36.05
N CYS A 21 -1.13 5.40 36.50
CA CYS A 21 -0.72 4.06 36.05
C CYS A 21 -1.34 3.57 34.73
N SER A 22 -2.45 4.17 34.25
CA SER A 22 -3.09 3.66 33.03
C SER A 22 -2.49 4.22 31.74
N VAL A 23 -1.99 5.46 31.75
CA VAL A 23 -1.39 6.07 30.56
C VAL A 23 0.00 5.50 30.29
N ALA A 24 0.80 5.24 31.32
CA ALA A 24 2.13 4.64 31.16
C ALA A 24 2.08 3.15 30.77
N ALA A 25 1.02 2.42 31.12
CA ALA A 25 0.84 1.02 30.72
C ALA A 25 0.40 0.90 29.26
N ASP A 26 -0.44 1.83 28.78
CA ASP A 26 -0.83 1.88 27.36
C ASP A 26 0.32 2.40 26.45
N GLU A 27 1.13 3.35 26.91
CA GLU A 27 2.33 3.76 26.18
C GLU A 27 3.41 2.67 26.17
N MET A 28 3.59 1.91 27.26
CA MET A 28 4.53 0.78 27.28
C MET A 28 4.01 -0.42 26.48
N ALA A 29 2.71 -0.66 26.42
CA ALA A 29 2.11 -1.68 25.56
C ALA A 29 2.23 -1.29 24.07
N THR A 30 2.07 -0.02 23.74
CA THR A 30 2.26 0.51 22.35
C THR A 30 3.74 0.48 21.96
N THR A 31 4.66 0.80 22.86
CA THR A 31 6.11 0.73 22.60
C THR A 31 6.61 -0.71 22.47
N ASN A 32 6.02 -1.69 23.16
CA ASN A 32 6.38 -3.09 22.99
C ASN A 32 5.78 -3.73 21.71
N LEU A 33 4.67 -3.21 21.19
CA LEU A 33 4.14 -3.58 19.87
C LEU A 33 4.99 -3.01 18.72
N LEU A 34 5.62 -1.86 18.93
CA LEU A 34 6.48 -1.19 17.95
C LEU A 34 7.95 -1.66 17.97
N ALA A 35 8.31 -2.55 18.85
CA ALA A 35 9.60 -3.24 18.80
C ALA A 35 9.60 -4.38 17.78
N SER A 36 8.99 -4.17 16.60
CA SER A 36 9.20 -5.06 15.46
C SER A 36 10.68 -5.11 15.18
N GLN A 37 11.24 -6.28 15.37
CA GLN A 37 12.66 -6.48 15.09
C GLN A 37 12.88 -6.19 13.62
N THR A 38 13.73 -5.20 13.32
CA THR A 38 14.22 -4.98 11.96
C THR A 38 14.79 -6.29 11.46
N ARG A 39 14.28 -6.80 10.34
CA ARG A 39 14.74 -8.07 9.79
C ARG A 39 16.18 -7.93 9.29
N THR A 40 16.99 -8.93 9.58
CA THR A 40 18.30 -9.10 8.95
C THR A 40 18.10 -9.67 7.55
N PHE A 41 18.91 -9.22 6.64
CA PHE A 41 18.83 -9.57 5.23
C PHE A 41 20.21 -9.97 4.70
N ASP A 42 20.27 -10.95 3.78
CA ASP A 42 21.46 -11.27 3.01
C ASP A 42 21.49 -10.45 1.72
N PRO A 43 22.38 -9.44 1.62
CA PRO A 43 22.42 -8.55 0.46
C PRO A 43 22.77 -9.27 -0.86
N GLN A 44 23.29 -10.50 -0.80
CA GLN A 44 23.64 -11.27 -2.00
C GLN A 44 22.41 -11.91 -2.67
N LEU A 45 21.31 -12.07 -1.92
CA LEU A 45 20.11 -12.76 -2.39
C LEU A 45 19.06 -11.83 -3.01
N ALA A 46 19.24 -10.50 -3.01
CA ALA A 46 18.23 -9.58 -3.54
C ALA A 46 18.76 -8.70 -4.66
N PRO A 47 17.86 -8.06 -5.42
CA PRO A 47 18.26 -6.97 -6.29
C PRO A 47 18.77 -5.77 -5.49
N MET A 48 19.56 -4.91 -6.12
CA MET A 48 20.06 -3.68 -5.48
C MET A 48 18.90 -2.74 -5.12
N SER A 49 19.07 -1.99 -4.03
CA SER A 49 18.07 -0.99 -3.61
C SER A 49 17.79 0.04 -4.71
N LEU A 50 16.55 0.51 -4.74
CA LEU A 50 16.09 1.50 -5.71
C LEU A 50 16.21 2.92 -5.16
N HIS A 51 16.48 3.87 -6.06
CA HIS A 51 16.36 5.29 -5.78
C HIS A 51 15.88 6.07 -7.01
N THR A 52 15.36 7.28 -6.79
CA THR A 52 14.91 8.14 -7.88
C THR A 52 15.90 9.26 -8.15
N ARG A 53 16.11 9.57 -9.45
CA ARG A 53 16.83 10.77 -9.89
C ARG A 53 16.11 11.40 -11.08
N GLY A 54 15.55 12.59 -10.87
CA GLY A 54 14.59 13.18 -11.80
C GLY A 54 13.40 12.25 -11.97
N LYS A 55 13.01 11.94 -13.18
CA LYS A 55 11.90 11.03 -13.51
C LYS A 55 12.31 9.55 -13.67
N LYS A 56 13.48 9.16 -13.21
CA LYS A 56 14.02 7.81 -13.41
C LYS A 56 14.08 7.07 -12.08
N VAL A 57 13.80 5.77 -12.13
CA VAL A 57 14.15 4.81 -11.08
C VAL A 57 15.49 4.19 -11.45
N LEU A 58 16.43 4.21 -10.51
CA LEU A 58 17.78 3.70 -10.66
C LEU A 58 18.06 2.68 -9.54
N ASP A 59 18.95 1.72 -9.80
CA ASP A 59 19.53 0.89 -8.76
C ASP A 59 20.67 1.62 -8.01
N ALA A 60 21.17 1.02 -6.94
CA ALA A 60 22.29 1.57 -6.15
C ALA A 60 23.56 1.79 -6.98
N GLY A 61 23.73 1.08 -8.10
CA GLY A 61 24.83 1.27 -9.06
C GLY A 61 24.60 2.44 -10.02
N GLY A 62 23.43 3.09 -9.96
CA GLY A 62 23.05 4.20 -10.84
C GLY A 62 22.54 3.77 -12.23
N LYS A 63 22.34 2.47 -12.47
CA LYS A 63 21.74 1.93 -13.69
C LYS A 63 20.22 2.11 -13.63
N ARG A 64 19.61 2.47 -14.76
CA ARG A 64 18.15 2.56 -14.83
C ARG A 64 17.51 1.18 -14.68
N VAL A 65 16.50 1.10 -13.79
CA VAL A 65 15.69 -0.10 -13.60
C VAL A 65 14.35 0.11 -14.30
N TRP A 66 13.91 -0.91 -15.02
CA TRP A 66 12.63 -0.99 -15.68
C TRP A 66 11.79 -2.02 -14.90
N LEU A 67 10.78 -1.53 -14.19
CA LEU A 67 9.92 -2.37 -13.38
C LEU A 67 8.68 -2.77 -14.18
N TYR A 68 8.35 -4.07 -14.17
CA TYR A 68 7.18 -4.64 -14.83
C TYR A 68 6.73 -5.89 -14.08
N GLY A 69 5.43 -6.06 -13.94
CA GLY A 69 4.94 -7.15 -13.11
C GLY A 69 3.44 -7.31 -13.03
N VAL A 70 3.02 -7.94 -11.96
CA VAL A 70 1.61 -8.22 -11.65
C VAL A 70 1.29 -7.88 -10.21
N ASN A 71 0.01 -7.64 -9.94
CA ASN A 71 -0.54 -7.63 -8.60
C ASN A 71 -0.86 -9.07 -8.18
N ILE A 72 -0.69 -9.38 -6.89
CA ILE A 72 -1.11 -10.64 -6.27
C ILE A 72 -2.02 -10.27 -5.11
N ALA A 73 -3.31 -10.27 -5.38
CA ALA A 73 -4.36 -9.90 -4.45
C ALA A 73 -4.66 -11.03 -3.45
N SER A 74 -5.47 -10.76 -2.49
CA SER A 74 -6.16 -11.55 -1.47
C SER A 74 -5.74 -11.30 -0.02
N LEU A 75 -4.54 -10.80 0.27
CA LEU A 75 -4.17 -10.45 1.64
C LEU A 75 -4.92 -9.22 2.18
N GLU A 76 -5.52 -8.41 1.34
CA GLU A 76 -6.37 -7.30 1.75
C GLU A 76 -7.74 -7.78 2.25
N TRP A 77 -8.25 -8.95 1.82
CA TRP A 77 -9.52 -9.53 2.32
C TRP A 77 -9.37 -10.85 3.07
N SER A 78 -8.23 -11.54 2.96
CA SER A 78 -7.96 -12.81 3.64
C SER A 78 -6.83 -12.65 4.66
N THR A 79 -6.87 -13.43 5.74
CA THR A 79 -5.83 -13.44 6.78
C THR A 79 -4.66 -14.38 6.48
N ASP A 80 -4.86 -15.32 5.57
CA ASP A 80 -3.91 -16.36 5.16
C ASP A 80 -3.65 -16.36 3.63
N GLY A 81 -4.34 -15.46 2.91
CA GLY A 81 -4.25 -15.35 1.46
C GLY A 81 -4.88 -16.52 0.71
N GLU A 82 -5.04 -16.34 -0.60
CA GLU A 82 -5.56 -17.37 -1.49
C GLU A 82 -4.47 -17.74 -2.49
N HIS A 83 -3.75 -18.83 -2.25
CA HIS A 83 -2.64 -19.30 -3.11
C HIS A 83 -1.49 -18.30 -3.33
N VAL A 84 -1.30 -17.30 -2.44
CA VAL A 84 -0.35 -16.20 -2.66
C VAL A 84 1.11 -16.68 -2.78
N GLU A 85 1.52 -17.69 -2.03
CA GLU A 85 2.88 -18.24 -2.12
C GLU A 85 3.14 -18.86 -3.49
N GLU A 86 2.19 -19.66 -4.01
CA GLU A 86 2.30 -20.26 -5.34
C GLU A 86 2.19 -19.19 -6.42
N SER A 87 1.30 -18.19 -6.27
CA SER A 87 1.16 -17.07 -7.21
C SER A 87 2.47 -16.28 -7.34
N VAL A 88 3.16 -15.99 -6.23
CA VAL A 88 4.50 -15.37 -6.25
C VAL A 88 5.49 -16.25 -7.00
N ASN A 89 5.53 -17.55 -6.72
CA ASN A 89 6.41 -18.48 -7.39
C ASN A 89 6.17 -18.52 -8.91
N ARG A 90 4.90 -18.61 -9.35
CA ARG A 90 4.50 -18.60 -10.77
C ARG A 90 4.81 -17.27 -11.45
N ALA A 91 4.56 -16.16 -10.78
CA ALA A 91 4.89 -14.83 -11.32
C ALA A 91 6.39 -14.71 -11.61
N ILE A 92 7.24 -15.13 -10.68
CA ILE A 92 8.70 -15.09 -10.81
C ILE A 92 9.20 -16.05 -11.91
N ASN A 93 8.79 -17.31 -11.83
CA ASN A 93 9.40 -18.38 -12.64
C ASN A 93 8.76 -18.53 -14.03
N ASP A 94 7.43 -18.39 -14.13
CA ASP A 94 6.71 -18.66 -15.37
C ASP A 94 6.38 -17.36 -16.14
N TRP A 95 6.05 -16.27 -15.43
CA TRP A 95 5.68 -15.00 -16.04
C TRP A 95 6.83 -14.00 -16.18
N LYS A 96 7.99 -14.29 -15.54
CA LYS A 96 9.22 -13.49 -15.64
C LYS A 96 9.06 -12.04 -15.20
N VAL A 97 8.26 -11.81 -14.17
CA VAL A 97 8.13 -10.48 -13.56
C VAL A 97 9.44 -10.06 -12.87
N ASN A 98 9.63 -8.76 -12.71
CA ASN A 98 10.67 -8.21 -11.83
C ASN A 98 10.10 -7.29 -10.75
N LEU A 99 8.78 -7.14 -10.72
CA LEU A 99 8.03 -6.44 -9.67
C LEU A 99 6.75 -7.23 -9.37
N ILE A 100 6.45 -7.38 -8.09
CA ILE A 100 5.15 -7.85 -7.59
C ILE A 100 4.58 -6.74 -6.72
N ARG A 101 3.33 -6.32 -6.96
CA ARG A 101 2.57 -5.47 -6.03
C ARG A 101 1.68 -6.37 -5.17
N LEU A 102 1.78 -6.21 -3.86
CA LEU A 102 1.13 -7.06 -2.87
C LEU A 102 0.17 -6.23 -2.02
N PRO A 103 -1.13 -6.26 -2.31
CA PRO A 103 -2.17 -5.64 -1.51
C PRO A 103 -2.22 -6.19 -0.08
N LEU A 104 -2.26 -5.30 0.92
CA LEU A 104 -2.31 -5.62 2.35
C LEU A 104 -3.44 -4.84 3.03
N ALA A 105 -3.83 -5.27 4.23
CA ALA A 105 -4.77 -4.55 5.09
C ALA A 105 -4.19 -4.32 6.48
N GLN A 106 -4.33 -3.10 7.01
CA GLN A 106 -3.76 -2.71 8.29
C GLN A 106 -4.40 -3.43 9.47
N ASP A 107 -5.69 -3.72 9.42
CA ASP A 107 -6.40 -4.45 10.46
C ASP A 107 -5.92 -5.90 10.57
N ARG A 108 -5.64 -6.56 9.44
CA ARG A 108 -5.07 -7.92 9.38
C ARG A 108 -3.62 -7.95 9.83
N TRP A 109 -2.86 -6.93 9.49
CA TRP A 109 -1.47 -6.79 9.96
C TRP A 109 -1.38 -6.82 11.48
N PHE A 110 -2.33 -6.18 12.18
CA PHE A 110 -2.39 -6.12 13.63
C PHE A 110 -3.32 -7.15 14.27
N GLY A 111 -3.80 -8.14 13.53
CA GLY A 111 -4.62 -9.22 14.07
C GLY A 111 -5.97 -8.75 14.61
N LYS A 112 -6.61 -7.82 13.92
CA LYS A 112 -7.90 -7.24 14.35
C LYS A 112 -9.11 -8.00 13.82
N MET A 113 -8.89 -9.00 12.95
CA MET A 113 -9.98 -9.87 12.49
C MET A 113 -10.34 -10.91 13.55
N THR A 114 -11.62 -11.29 13.59
CA THR A 114 -12.15 -12.24 14.60
C THR A 114 -11.49 -13.62 14.56
N ASN A 115 -10.97 -14.02 13.41
CA ASN A 115 -10.25 -15.29 13.23
C ASN A 115 -8.74 -15.19 13.53
N GLN A 116 -8.21 -14.01 13.87
CA GLN A 116 -6.80 -13.82 14.21
C GLN A 116 -6.63 -13.76 15.73
N THR A 117 -6.16 -14.84 16.34
CA THR A 117 -5.94 -14.94 17.80
C THR A 117 -4.49 -14.69 18.22
N ASP A 118 -3.60 -14.44 17.24
CA ASP A 118 -2.15 -14.31 17.42
C ASP A 118 -1.64 -12.87 17.26
N GLY A 119 -2.54 -11.88 17.24
CA GLY A 119 -2.20 -10.48 17.02
C GLY A 119 -1.61 -10.21 15.64
N GLY A 120 -1.96 -11.02 14.62
CA GLY A 120 -1.50 -10.88 13.24
C GLY A 120 -0.12 -11.49 12.99
N ALA A 121 0.44 -12.27 13.90
CA ALA A 121 1.77 -12.84 13.73
C ALA A 121 1.86 -13.77 12.51
N ALA A 122 0.87 -14.62 12.27
CA ALA A 122 0.83 -15.51 11.11
C ALA A 122 0.74 -14.71 9.80
N TYR A 123 -0.08 -13.66 9.77
CA TYR A 123 -0.20 -12.77 8.60
C TYR A 123 1.14 -12.10 8.27
N ARG A 124 1.81 -11.52 9.27
CA ARG A 124 3.14 -10.91 9.08
C ARG A 124 4.19 -11.93 8.68
N ALA A 125 4.15 -13.15 9.22
CA ALA A 125 5.07 -14.23 8.84
C ALA A 125 4.85 -14.69 7.38
N LEU A 126 3.61 -14.68 6.89
CA LEU A 126 3.33 -14.95 5.49
C LEU A 126 3.89 -13.84 4.59
N VAL A 127 3.68 -12.57 4.93
CA VAL A 127 4.28 -11.44 4.18
C VAL A 127 5.81 -11.55 4.16
N ASP A 128 6.45 -11.94 5.29
CA ASP A 128 7.89 -12.20 5.34
C ASP A 128 8.35 -13.23 4.32
N LYS A 129 7.64 -14.36 4.23
CA LYS A 129 7.96 -15.42 3.25
C LYS A 129 7.86 -14.91 1.81
N LEU A 130 6.85 -14.09 1.50
CA LEU A 130 6.67 -13.52 0.17
C LEU A 130 7.78 -12.52 -0.17
N VAL A 131 8.18 -11.68 0.79
CA VAL A 131 9.33 -10.76 0.65
C VAL A 131 10.62 -11.54 0.39
N ASP A 132 10.86 -12.63 1.14
CA ASP A 132 12.04 -13.46 0.98
C ASP A 132 12.04 -14.22 -0.36
N ALA A 133 10.90 -14.75 -0.79
CA ALA A 133 10.77 -15.41 -2.09
C ALA A 133 11.05 -14.43 -3.24
N CYS A 134 10.53 -13.20 -3.16
CA CYS A 134 10.84 -12.14 -4.12
C CYS A 134 12.34 -11.78 -4.11
N ALA A 135 12.95 -11.65 -2.93
CA ALA A 135 14.38 -11.39 -2.80
C ALA A 135 15.21 -12.49 -3.46
N ALA A 136 14.95 -13.76 -3.13
CA ALA A 136 15.63 -14.92 -3.71
C ALA A 136 15.47 -15.01 -5.24
N GLY A 137 14.30 -14.62 -5.75
CA GLY A 137 14.02 -14.51 -7.18
C GLY A 137 14.61 -13.26 -7.84
N ARG A 138 15.26 -12.36 -7.07
CA ARG A 138 15.76 -11.04 -7.47
C ARG A 138 14.64 -10.13 -8.05
N VAL A 139 13.45 -10.22 -7.45
CA VAL A 139 12.26 -9.47 -7.81
C VAL A 139 11.98 -8.43 -6.73
N TYR A 140 11.58 -7.23 -7.12
CA TYR A 140 11.08 -6.21 -6.21
C TYR A 140 9.66 -6.57 -5.76
N ILE A 141 9.33 -6.17 -4.54
CA ILE A 141 7.99 -6.30 -4.00
C ILE A 141 7.51 -4.95 -3.48
N ASP A 142 6.35 -4.53 -3.95
CA ASP A 142 5.66 -3.31 -3.57
C ASP A 142 4.59 -3.67 -2.54
N LEU A 143 4.82 -3.29 -1.29
CA LEU A 143 3.91 -3.56 -0.19
C LEU A 143 2.91 -2.41 -0.11
N ASP A 144 1.68 -2.70 -0.53
CA ASP A 144 0.61 -1.72 -0.69
C ASP A 144 -0.34 -1.74 0.51
N LEU A 145 -0.55 -0.59 1.15
CA LEU A 145 -1.67 -0.42 2.06
C LEU A 145 -2.97 -0.28 1.26
N HIS A 146 -3.59 -1.43 0.96
CA HIS A 146 -4.75 -1.49 0.09
C HIS A 146 -6.05 -1.13 0.81
N TRP A 147 -6.24 -1.67 2.03
CA TRP A 147 -7.42 -1.41 2.82
C TRP A 147 -7.10 -0.81 4.19
N SER A 148 -7.93 0.16 4.59
CA SER A 148 -7.93 0.81 5.90
C SER A 148 -9.29 0.63 6.61
N ASP A 149 -9.46 1.19 7.81
CA ASP A 149 -10.61 0.93 8.68
C ASP A 149 -11.25 2.19 9.27
N CYS A 150 -10.97 3.36 8.74
CA CYS A 150 -11.38 4.67 9.28
C CYS A 150 -10.93 4.90 10.74
N GLY A 151 -9.85 4.27 11.16
CA GLY A 151 -9.29 4.39 12.51
C GLY A 151 -10.06 3.66 13.59
N GLN A 152 -10.94 2.73 13.25
CA GLN A 152 -11.83 2.04 14.19
C GLN A 152 -11.43 0.61 14.53
N TRP A 153 -10.46 0.02 13.86
CA TRP A 153 -10.14 -1.40 13.88
C TRP A 153 -11.35 -2.30 13.66
N MET A 154 -11.42 -2.94 12.54
CA MET A 154 -12.54 -3.80 12.18
C MET A 154 -12.57 -5.06 13.03
N ASN A 155 -13.60 -5.22 13.88
CA ASN A 155 -13.70 -6.35 14.81
C ASN A 155 -14.66 -7.44 14.35
N GLU A 156 -15.45 -7.27 13.32
CA GLU A 156 -16.59 -8.14 13.04
C GLU A 156 -16.67 -8.60 11.58
N GLY A 157 -15.59 -9.14 11.03
CA GLY A 157 -15.65 -9.81 9.71
C GLY A 157 -16.22 -8.96 8.56
N GLY A 158 -16.47 -7.70 8.81
CA GLY A 158 -16.92 -6.74 7.85
C GLY A 158 -15.73 -6.01 7.31
N THR A 159 -15.17 -6.52 6.25
CA THR A 159 -14.32 -5.70 5.42
C THR A 159 -15.16 -4.56 4.91
N LEU A 160 -14.82 -3.37 5.28
CA LEU A 160 -15.43 -2.20 4.68
C LEU A 160 -14.68 -1.80 3.40
N GLY A 161 -13.74 -2.63 2.97
CA GLY A 161 -12.95 -2.40 1.78
C GLY A 161 -12.04 -1.19 1.93
N GLN A 162 -11.84 -0.50 0.84
CA GLN A 162 -11.06 0.71 0.81
C GLN A 162 -11.88 1.92 1.24
N HIS A 163 -11.26 2.81 2.01
CA HIS A 163 -11.79 4.12 2.34
C HIS A 163 -11.20 5.21 1.44
N SER A 164 -11.83 6.37 1.39
CA SER A 164 -11.39 7.48 0.53
C SER A 164 -9.96 7.94 0.79
N MET A 165 -9.49 7.81 2.02
CA MET A 165 -8.15 8.19 2.47
C MET A 165 -7.69 7.31 3.63
N PRO A 166 -6.37 7.20 3.84
CA PRO A 166 -5.82 6.52 5.02
C PRO A 166 -6.25 7.21 6.32
N ASP A 167 -6.11 6.51 7.42
CA ASP A 167 -6.55 6.95 8.76
C ASP A 167 -5.40 6.92 9.78
N LYS A 168 -5.69 7.21 11.05
CA LYS A 168 -4.68 7.23 12.13
C LYS A 168 -3.98 5.88 12.33
N ASN A 169 -4.68 4.76 12.08
CA ASN A 169 -4.08 3.42 12.22
C ASN A 169 -3.10 3.14 11.08
N SER A 170 -3.23 3.84 9.94
CA SER A 170 -2.27 3.78 8.84
C SER A 170 -0.89 4.33 9.23
N ILE A 171 -0.82 5.29 10.17
CA ILE A 171 0.45 5.75 10.75
C ILE A 171 1.13 4.60 11.50
N THR A 172 0.39 3.91 12.37
CA THR A 172 0.90 2.76 13.12
C THR A 172 1.34 1.62 12.18
N PHE A 173 0.55 1.36 11.14
CA PHE A 173 0.90 0.37 10.11
C PHE A 173 2.24 0.69 9.45
N TRP A 174 2.43 1.93 9.00
CA TRP A 174 3.68 2.33 8.33
C TRP A 174 4.88 2.41 9.27
N GLN A 175 4.67 2.78 10.55
CA GLN A 175 5.73 2.70 11.57
C GLN A 175 6.23 1.27 11.75
N ASP A 176 5.32 0.30 11.87
CA ASP A 176 5.68 -1.09 12.07
C ASP A 176 6.27 -1.72 10.80
N LEU A 177 5.57 -1.65 9.68
CA LEU A 177 5.98 -2.27 8.42
C LEU A 177 7.28 -1.70 7.90
N ALA A 178 7.44 -0.36 7.90
CA ALA A 178 8.69 0.26 7.46
C ALA A 178 9.85 -0.05 8.39
N THR A 179 9.64 -0.12 9.72
CA THR A 179 10.68 -0.58 10.66
C THR A 179 11.12 -1.99 10.34
N ARG A 180 10.17 -2.88 10.02
CA ARG A 180 10.44 -4.29 9.72
C ARG A 180 11.29 -4.45 8.46
N TYR A 181 11.00 -3.71 7.39
CA TYR A 181 11.59 -3.90 6.07
C TYR A 181 12.55 -2.79 5.60
N LYS A 182 12.89 -1.79 6.43
CA LYS A 182 13.76 -0.68 6.03
C LYS A 182 15.13 -1.08 5.48
N ASN A 183 15.61 -2.25 5.82
CA ASN A 183 16.89 -2.79 5.34
C ASN A 183 16.73 -3.81 4.19
N GLN A 184 15.50 -4.03 3.71
CA GLN A 184 15.21 -4.93 2.59
C GLN A 184 15.28 -4.15 1.27
N PRO A 185 16.32 -4.37 0.44
CA PRO A 185 16.54 -3.52 -0.75
C PRO A 185 15.53 -3.78 -1.87
N ASN A 186 14.84 -4.92 -1.86
CA ASN A 186 13.81 -5.27 -2.82
C ASN A 186 12.40 -4.76 -2.45
N VAL A 187 12.22 -4.13 -1.28
CA VAL A 187 10.91 -3.66 -0.82
C VAL A 187 10.68 -2.21 -1.24
N ILE A 188 9.51 -1.97 -1.82
CA ILE A 188 8.91 -0.66 -2.08
C ILE A 188 7.74 -0.50 -1.11
N PHE A 189 7.44 0.72 -0.67
CA PHE A 189 6.33 1.03 0.22
C PHE A 189 5.29 1.86 -0.53
N ASP A 190 4.14 1.28 -0.82
CA ASP A 190 3.02 1.97 -1.46
C ASP A 190 2.05 2.49 -0.38
N LEU A 191 2.05 3.80 -0.21
CA LEU A 191 1.47 4.46 0.96
C LEU A 191 -0.03 4.22 1.13
N TYR A 192 -0.78 4.18 0.03
CA TYR A 192 -2.21 3.92 0.03
C TYR A 192 -2.72 3.68 -1.39
N ASN A 193 -3.46 2.60 -1.58
CA ASN A 193 -3.92 2.09 -2.87
C ASN A 193 -4.61 3.15 -3.76
N GLU A 194 -5.80 3.58 -3.41
CA GLU A 194 -6.67 4.37 -4.31
C GLU A 194 -7.36 5.55 -3.60
N PRO A 195 -6.64 6.65 -3.27
CA PRO A 195 -7.27 7.85 -2.74
C PRO A 195 -8.34 8.41 -3.68
N HIS A 196 -9.53 8.76 -3.12
CA HIS A 196 -10.65 9.25 -3.91
C HIS A 196 -11.58 10.19 -3.13
N ASP A 197 -12.46 10.87 -3.83
CA ASP A 197 -13.54 11.72 -3.29
C ASP A 197 -13.10 12.81 -2.30
N VAL A 198 -11.87 13.27 -2.42
CA VAL A 198 -11.32 14.37 -1.63
C VAL A 198 -10.59 15.39 -2.51
N SER A 199 -10.23 16.53 -1.94
CA SER A 199 -9.39 17.52 -2.62
C SER A 199 -7.91 17.12 -2.57
N PHE A 200 -7.09 17.68 -3.48
CA PHE A 200 -5.63 17.48 -3.41
C PHE A 200 -4.98 18.04 -2.13
N ALA A 201 -5.61 19.03 -1.49
CA ALA A 201 -5.15 19.51 -0.20
C ALA A 201 -5.34 18.44 0.89
N VAL A 202 -6.51 17.82 0.96
CA VAL A 202 -6.79 16.70 1.87
C VAL A 202 -5.94 15.48 1.52
N TRP A 203 -5.79 15.15 0.24
CA TRP A 203 -4.90 14.07 -0.20
C TRP A 203 -3.47 14.23 0.34
N ARG A 204 -2.90 15.46 0.24
CA ARG A 204 -1.53 15.68 0.71
C ARG A 204 -1.43 15.83 2.22
N ASP A 205 -2.31 16.65 2.81
CA ASP A 205 -2.14 17.15 4.18
C ASP A 205 -3.06 16.47 5.20
N GLY A 206 -4.06 15.69 4.74
CA GLY A 206 -5.10 15.14 5.61
C GLY A 206 -6.23 16.12 5.90
N GLY A 207 -7.15 15.70 6.76
CA GLY A 207 -8.29 16.49 7.21
C GLY A 207 -9.55 15.65 7.35
N THR A 208 -10.66 16.31 7.72
CA THR A 208 -11.96 15.65 7.93
C THR A 208 -12.52 15.12 6.61
N VAL A 209 -12.84 13.84 6.56
CA VAL A 209 -13.43 13.15 5.40
C VAL A 209 -14.76 12.53 5.79
N THR A 210 -15.74 12.69 4.90
CA THR A 210 -17.01 11.96 4.98
C THR A 210 -17.00 10.86 3.93
N ASN A 211 -16.85 9.61 4.39
CA ASN A 211 -16.73 8.45 3.52
C ASN A 211 -18.05 7.69 3.39
N THR A 212 -18.35 7.22 2.20
CA THR A 212 -19.36 6.19 1.97
C THR A 212 -18.62 4.89 1.73
N PRO A 213 -18.76 3.87 2.61
CA PRO A 213 -18.04 2.59 2.41
C PRO A 213 -18.35 2.01 1.04
N GLU A 214 -17.33 1.50 0.35
CA GLU A 214 -17.45 0.95 -1.01
C GLU A 214 -18.49 -0.17 -1.11
N HIS A 215 -18.51 -1.06 -0.11
CA HIS A 215 -19.47 -2.17 -0.01
C HIS A 215 -20.64 -1.85 0.92
N LYS A 216 -21.12 -0.61 0.85
CA LYS A 216 -22.20 -0.12 1.70
C LYS A 216 -23.46 -1.01 1.60
N LYS A 217 -23.89 -1.53 2.75
CA LYS A 217 -25.21 -2.13 2.88
C LYS A 217 -26.30 -1.06 2.81
N PRO A 218 -27.48 -1.36 2.25
CA PRO A 218 -28.60 -0.42 2.27
C PRO A 218 -28.85 0.12 3.69
N GLY A 219 -28.93 1.44 3.86
CA GLY A 219 -29.15 2.08 5.16
C GLY A 219 -27.90 2.33 6.01
N GLN A 220 -26.73 1.88 5.61
CA GLN A 220 -25.50 2.15 6.35
C GLN A 220 -25.16 3.65 6.33
N ALA A 221 -24.86 4.21 7.49
CA ALA A 221 -24.50 5.63 7.64
C ALA A 221 -23.17 5.95 6.95
N LYS A 222 -23.04 7.21 6.56
CA LYS A 222 -21.72 7.75 6.18
C LYS A 222 -20.82 7.78 7.42
N ILE A 223 -19.54 7.54 7.21
CA ILE A 223 -18.53 7.60 8.27
C ILE A 223 -17.76 8.91 8.12
N ILE A 224 -17.62 9.65 9.22
CA ILE A 224 -16.79 10.86 9.29
C ILE A 224 -15.57 10.53 10.12
N TYR A 225 -14.39 10.80 9.58
CA TYR A 225 -13.12 10.56 10.27
C TYR A 225 -12.05 11.58 9.87
N GLU A 226 -11.02 11.73 10.70
CA GLU A 226 -9.84 12.49 10.37
C GLU A 226 -8.90 11.62 9.53
N ALA A 227 -8.80 11.96 8.26
CA ALA A 227 -7.90 11.31 7.33
C ALA A 227 -6.47 11.78 7.50
N VAL A 228 -5.53 10.87 7.36
CA VAL A 228 -4.10 11.16 7.33
C VAL A 228 -3.68 11.48 5.90
N GLY A 229 -2.93 12.57 5.70
CA GLY A 229 -2.42 12.93 4.38
C GLY A 229 -1.23 12.08 3.95
N MET A 230 -1.04 11.96 2.63
CA MET A 230 0.07 11.19 2.05
C MET A 230 1.44 11.73 2.48
N GLN A 231 1.57 13.05 2.76
CA GLN A 231 2.80 13.62 3.31
C GLN A 231 3.13 13.03 4.68
N THR A 232 2.13 12.91 5.56
CA THR A 232 2.32 12.35 6.91
C THR A 232 2.72 10.87 6.84
N LEU A 233 2.14 10.07 5.94
CA LEU A 233 2.54 8.67 5.76
C LEU A 233 3.97 8.56 5.23
N TYR A 234 4.33 9.40 4.24
CA TYR A 234 5.71 9.48 3.74
C TYR A 234 6.69 9.82 4.87
N ASP A 235 6.39 10.86 5.66
CA ASP A 235 7.23 11.29 6.77
C ASP A 235 7.34 10.20 7.85
N THR A 236 6.27 9.46 8.09
CA THR A 236 6.25 8.29 9.01
C THR A 236 7.22 7.21 8.55
N VAL A 237 7.21 6.84 7.27
CA VAL A 237 8.16 5.88 6.69
C VAL A 237 9.61 6.38 6.85
N ARG A 238 9.84 7.67 6.61
CA ARG A 238 11.19 8.26 6.74
C ARG A 238 11.65 8.38 8.20
N ALA A 239 10.73 8.65 9.13
CA ALA A 239 11.05 8.79 10.56
C ALA A 239 11.64 7.53 11.20
N VAL A 240 11.30 6.33 10.70
CA VAL A 240 11.91 5.08 11.16
C VAL A 240 13.27 4.78 10.52
N GLY A 241 13.79 5.69 9.70
CA GLY A 241 15.08 5.56 9.01
C GLY A 241 15.03 4.72 7.72
N ALA A 242 13.85 4.42 7.20
CA ALA A 242 13.70 3.71 5.93
C ALA A 242 14.05 4.62 4.74
N THR A 243 14.90 4.12 3.84
CA THR A 243 15.33 4.81 2.60
C THR A 243 14.77 4.16 1.34
N ASN A 244 13.96 3.13 1.47
CA ASN A 244 13.31 2.42 0.38
C ASN A 244 12.54 3.37 -0.55
N LEU A 245 12.34 2.97 -1.81
CA LEU A 245 11.44 3.67 -2.71
C LEU A 245 10.02 3.69 -2.10
N VAL A 246 9.37 4.84 -2.16
CA VAL A 246 7.99 5.03 -1.71
C VAL A 246 7.12 5.31 -2.92
N ALA A 247 6.01 4.60 -3.06
CA ALA A 247 4.97 4.88 -4.03
C ALA A 247 3.81 5.67 -3.38
N ALA A 248 3.13 6.50 -4.17
CA ALA A 248 1.99 7.27 -3.70
C ALA A 248 0.95 7.42 -4.80
N GLY A 249 -0.19 6.79 -4.60
CA GLY A 249 -1.34 6.85 -5.50
C GLY A 249 -1.93 8.26 -5.63
N GLY A 250 -2.32 8.65 -6.84
CA GLY A 250 -3.00 9.91 -7.12
C GLY A 250 -4.45 9.94 -6.60
N LEU A 251 -5.23 10.96 -6.97
CA LEU A 251 -6.66 11.01 -6.69
C LEU A 251 -7.49 10.28 -7.74
N ASN A 252 -8.81 10.22 -7.52
CA ASN A 252 -9.77 9.58 -8.41
C ASN A 252 -9.46 8.08 -8.61
N TRP A 253 -9.32 7.36 -7.49
CA TRP A 253 -8.85 5.98 -7.46
C TRP A 253 -7.46 5.86 -8.08
N ALA A 254 -6.45 6.44 -7.44
CA ALA A 254 -5.05 6.57 -7.84
C ALA A 254 -4.80 7.20 -9.23
N TYR A 255 -5.84 7.52 -10.01
CA TYR A 255 -5.69 7.88 -11.43
C TYR A 255 -5.11 9.28 -11.68
N ASP A 256 -5.56 10.29 -10.93
CA ASP A 256 -5.26 11.71 -11.21
C ASP A 256 -4.04 12.20 -10.43
N LEU A 257 -2.94 12.40 -11.12
CA LEU A 257 -1.70 13.00 -10.61
C LEU A 257 -1.55 14.49 -10.97
N SER A 258 -2.55 15.12 -11.61
CA SER A 258 -2.44 16.51 -12.07
C SER A 258 -2.15 17.50 -10.93
N GLY A 259 -2.54 17.17 -9.70
CA GLY A 259 -2.30 17.99 -8.52
C GLY A 259 -0.83 18.15 -8.18
N VAL A 260 0.03 17.17 -8.49
CA VAL A 260 1.47 17.27 -8.17
C VAL A 260 2.15 18.38 -8.97
N LEU A 261 1.66 18.67 -10.19
CA LEU A 261 2.14 19.80 -11.00
C LEU A 261 1.63 21.14 -10.48
N ARG A 262 0.54 21.16 -9.69
CA ARG A 262 -0.09 22.35 -9.12
C ARG A 262 0.37 22.66 -7.70
N GLY A 263 1.45 22.03 -7.23
CA GLY A 263 2.04 22.30 -5.93
C GLY A 263 1.58 21.38 -4.79
N TYR A 264 0.76 20.36 -5.09
CA TYR A 264 0.32 19.37 -4.09
C TYR A 264 1.23 18.13 -4.02
N GLY A 265 2.39 18.16 -4.67
CA GLY A 265 3.35 17.06 -4.58
C GLY A 265 3.88 16.86 -3.17
N ILE A 266 4.14 15.60 -2.82
CA ILE A 266 4.78 15.21 -1.56
C ILE A 266 6.20 15.76 -1.55
N LYS A 267 6.59 16.37 -0.44
CA LYS A 267 7.94 16.89 -0.24
C LYS A 267 8.83 15.76 0.29
N GLY A 268 9.89 15.46 -0.45
CA GLY A 268 10.81 14.41 -0.06
C GLY A 268 11.62 13.86 -1.24
N THR A 269 12.35 12.80 -1.00
CA THR A 269 13.20 12.12 -1.98
C THR A 269 12.83 10.64 -2.06
N ASN A 270 13.28 9.98 -3.11
CA ASN A 270 13.04 8.56 -3.33
C ASN A 270 11.55 8.20 -3.32
N LEU A 271 10.79 8.95 -4.12
CA LEU A 271 9.35 8.87 -4.28
C LEU A 271 9.01 8.62 -5.75
N ILE A 272 8.04 7.75 -6.00
CA ILE A 272 7.39 7.53 -7.28
C ILE A 272 5.89 7.75 -7.13
N TYR A 273 5.25 8.45 -8.07
CA TYR A 273 3.80 8.60 -8.06
C TYR A 273 3.15 7.45 -8.82
N GLU A 274 2.00 7.02 -8.34
CA GLU A 274 1.28 5.88 -8.88
C GLU A 274 -0.03 6.29 -9.54
N THR A 275 -0.40 5.58 -10.63
CA THR A 275 -1.65 5.79 -11.36
C THR A 275 -2.31 4.46 -11.73
N HIS A 276 -3.67 4.43 -11.68
CA HIS A 276 -4.51 3.29 -12.08
C HIS A 276 -5.38 3.65 -13.29
N PRO A 277 -4.83 3.64 -14.51
CA PRO A 277 -5.54 4.08 -15.71
C PRO A 277 -6.41 2.96 -16.32
N TYR A 278 -7.41 2.47 -15.60
CA TYR A 278 -8.39 1.51 -16.14
C TYR A 278 -9.15 2.07 -17.35
N GLN A 279 -9.81 1.20 -18.12
CA GLN A 279 -10.42 1.53 -19.40
C GLN A 279 -11.43 2.70 -19.36
N ASN A 280 -12.11 2.91 -18.24
CA ASN A 280 -13.04 4.03 -18.03
C ASN A 280 -12.35 5.37 -17.77
N LYS A 281 -11.02 5.39 -17.60
CA LYS A 281 -10.24 6.59 -17.32
C LYS A 281 -9.75 7.22 -18.62
N THR A 282 -9.98 8.52 -18.79
CA THR A 282 -9.67 9.30 -19.99
C THR A 282 -8.74 10.46 -19.71
N ASN A 283 -8.21 11.13 -20.76
CA ASN A 283 -7.30 12.27 -20.62
C ASN A 283 -5.97 11.90 -19.93
N TRP A 284 -5.34 10.82 -20.37
CA TRP A 284 -4.08 10.28 -19.82
C TRP A 284 -2.97 11.33 -19.75
N ASP A 285 -2.80 12.18 -20.80
CA ASP A 285 -1.76 13.21 -20.80
C ASP A 285 -1.91 14.13 -19.59
N LYS A 286 -3.09 14.70 -19.36
CA LYS A 286 -3.36 15.61 -18.23
C LYS A 286 -3.17 14.93 -16.87
N ASN A 287 -3.64 13.69 -16.73
CA ASN A 287 -3.75 13.05 -15.42
C ASN A 287 -2.45 12.39 -14.96
N PHE A 288 -1.68 11.74 -15.83
CA PHE A 288 -0.40 11.13 -15.45
C PHE A 288 0.72 11.31 -16.51
N GLY A 289 0.39 11.59 -17.75
CA GLY A 289 1.38 11.80 -18.80
C GLY A 289 2.23 13.04 -18.57
N ASP A 290 1.62 14.20 -18.37
CA ASP A 290 2.34 15.46 -18.07
C ASP A 290 3.13 15.35 -16.76
N PRO A 291 2.57 14.81 -15.64
CA PRO A 291 3.36 14.51 -14.46
C PRO A 291 4.60 13.65 -14.72
N SER A 292 4.50 12.64 -15.60
CA SER A 292 5.60 11.72 -15.92
C SER A 292 6.80 12.37 -16.62
N TRP A 293 6.62 13.56 -17.20
CA TRP A 293 7.74 14.32 -17.75
C TRP A 293 8.63 14.97 -16.70
N LYS A 294 8.09 15.17 -15.50
CA LYS A 294 8.79 15.85 -14.40
C LYS A 294 9.14 14.91 -13.24
N TYR A 295 8.26 13.98 -12.92
CA TYR A 295 8.37 13.06 -11.78
C TYR A 295 8.46 11.61 -12.23
N PRO A 296 9.01 10.70 -11.41
CA PRO A 296 8.84 9.27 -11.63
C PRO A 296 7.36 8.94 -11.46
N VAL A 297 6.79 8.24 -12.44
CA VAL A 297 5.40 7.76 -12.40
C VAL A 297 5.39 6.29 -12.79
N TYR A 298 4.58 5.50 -12.11
CA TYR A 298 4.36 4.11 -12.44
C TYR A 298 2.85 3.78 -12.49
N ILE A 299 2.49 2.80 -13.31
CA ILE A 299 1.15 2.29 -13.42
C ILE A 299 1.03 1.11 -12.46
N GLY A 300 0.45 1.34 -11.25
CA GLY A 300 0.33 0.31 -10.22
C GLY A 300 -0.74 -0.73 -10.51
N GLU A 301 -1.82 -0.28 -11.17
CA GLU A 301 -2.87 -1.18 -11.61
C GLU A 301 -3.35 -0.84 -13.02
N TRP A 302 -3.60 -1.86 -13.80
CA TRP A 302 -4.35 -1.82 -15.05
C TRP A 302 -4.80 -3.24 -15.42
N GLY A 303 -5.89 -3.34 -16.14
CA GLY A 303 -6.38 -4.63 -16.57
C GLY A 303 -7.59 -4.47 -17.48
N PHE A 304 -7.98 -5.56 -18.16
CA PHE A 304 -9.18 -5.59 -18.98
C PHE A 304 -9.84 -6.97 -18.92
N SER A 305 -11.16 -7.00 -19.09
CA SER A 305 -11.91 -8.24 -19.25
C SER A 305 -12.14 -8.52 -20.73
N ALA A 306 -12.09 -9.80 -21.12
CA ALA A 306 -12.46 -10.23 -22.46
C ALA A 306 -13.92 -9.87 -22.83
N HIS A 307 -14.76 -9.67 -21.82
CA HIS A 307 -16.18 -9.29 -21.99
C HIS A 307 -16.39 -7.78 -22.10
N THR A 308 -15.34 -6.98 -21.86
CA THR A 308 -15.43 -5.53 -21.97
C THR A 308 -15.21 -5.11 -23.41
N THR A 309 -16.14 -4.32 -23.96
CA THR A 309 -16.02 -3.78 -25.32
C THR A 309 -14.68 -3.07 -25.50
N ASN A 310 -13.90 -3.50 -26.53
CA ASN A 310 -12.59 -2.97 -26.85
C ASN A 310 -11.52 -3.07 -25.72
N GLY A 311 -11.64 -4.02 -24.79
CA GLY A 311 -10.68 -4.18 -23.71
C GLY A 311 -9.24 -4.42 -24.21
N LEU A 312 -9.05 -5.27 -25.21
CA LEU A 312 -7.73 -5.50 -25.80
C LEU A 312 -7.16 -4.25 -26.50
N GLY A 313 -7.98 -3.49 -27.22
CA GLY A 313 -7.55 -2.23 -27.87
C GLY A 313 -7.11 -1.18 -26.84
N TYR A 314 -7.83 -1.08 -25.71
CA TYR A 314 -7.38 -0.26 -24.57
C TYR A 314 -6.03 -0.74 -24.05
N ALA A 315 -5.85 -2.03 -23.77
CA ALA A 315 -4.60 -2.56 -23.23
C ALA A 315 -3.40 -2.32 -24.17
N GLN A 316 -3.58 -2.51 -25.47
CA GLN A 316 -2.57 -2.21 -26.49
C GLN A 316 -2.19 -0.74 -26.49
N SER A 317 -3.18 0.16 -26.42
CA SER A 317 -2.97 1.61 -26.37
C SER A 317 -2.24 2.02 -25.09
N LEU A 318 -2.61 1.46 -23.94
CA LEU A 318 -1.97 1.72 -22.66
C LEU A 318 -0.50 1.26 -22.66
N MET A 319 -0.21 0.06 -23.17
CA MET A 319 1.17 -0.42 -23.25
C MET A 319 2.03 0.39 -24.23
N GLN A 320 1.44 0.88 -25.33
CA GLN A 320 2.13 1.82 -26.23
C GLN A 320 2.42 3.15 -25.52
N TYR A 321 1.46 3.66 -24.76
CA TYR A 321 1.60 4.87 -23.97
C TYR A 321 2.66 4.72 -22.86
N ALA A 322 2.63 3.62 -22.12
CA ALA A 322 3.61 3.30 -21.10
C ALA A 322 5.04 3.25 -21.66
N ARG A 323 5.23 2.63 -22.83
CA ARG A 323 6.54 2.62 -23.53
C ARG A 323 6.98 4.03 -23.95
N LYS A 324 6.09 4.85 -24.51
CA LYS A 324 6.38 6.25 -24.90
C LYS A 324 6.84 7.09 -23.72
N HIS A 325 6.16 6.99 -22.60
CA HIS A 325 6.46 7.74 -21.38
C HIS A 325 7.48 7.08 -20.49
N LYS A 326 7.87 5.83 -20.79
CA LYS A 326 8.85 5.03 -20.05
C LYS A 326 8.37 4.73 -18.62
N LEU A 327 7.10 4.37 -18.48
CA LEU A 327 6.46 4.07 -17.20
C LEU A 327 6.68 2.61 -16.80
N PRO A 328 7.13 2.34 -15.57
CA PRO A 328 6.94 1.03 -14.93
C PRO A 328 5.47 0.65 -14.85
N TRP A 329 5.17 -0.65 -14.70
CA TRP A 329 3.78 -1.08 -14.59
C TRP A 329 3.61 -2.44 -13.92
N THR A 330 2.46 -2.64 -13.26
CA THR A 330 1.95 -3.92 -12.78
C THR A 330 0.51 -4.12 -13.23
N ALA A 331 0.18 -5.32 -13.74
CA ALA A 331 -1.16 -5.64 -14.20
C ALA A 331 -2.00 -6.23 -13.04
N TRP A 332 -3.25 -5.88 -12.95
CA TRP A 332 -4.24 -6.47 -12.07
C TRP A 332 -4.89 -7.67 -12.75
N ASP A 333 -5.05 -8.86 -12.10
CA ASP A 333 -4.24 -9.40 -11.03
C ASP A 333 -4.14 -10.93 -11.17
N MET A 334 -3.20 -11.54 -10.47
CA MET A 334 -2.93 -12.98 -10.54
C MET A 334 -3.84 -13.77 -9.60
N HIS A 335 -5.16 -13.56 -9.75
CA HIS A 335 -6.23 -14.21 -9.01
C HIS A 335 -7.31 -14.73 -9.95
N VAL A 336 -8.14 -15.67 -9.49
CA VAL A 336 -9.16 -16.33 -10.34
C VAL A 336 -10.49 -15.57 -10.40
N THR A 337 -10.79 -14.74 -9.42
CA THR A 337 -12.08 -14.01 -9.29
C THR A 337 -11.95 -12.52 -9.06
N ALA A 338 -10.85 -12.02 -8.48
CA ALA A 338 -10.62 -10.58 -8.37
C ALA A 338 -10.47 -10.01 -9.79
N GLY A 339 -11.34 -9.11 -10.16
CA GLY A 339 -11.48 -8.71 -11.56
C GLY A 339 -10.78 -7.43 -11.95
N PRO A 340 -10.20 -7.36 -13.13
CA PRO A 340 -10.17 -8.38 -14.20
C PRO A 340 -9.04 -9.41 -14.01
N PRO A 341 -9.39 -10.71 -13.86
CA PRO A 341 -8.42 -11.75 -13.52
C PRO A 341 -7.45 -12.08 -14.66
N LEU A 342 -6.19 -12.34 -14.32
CA LEU A 342 -5.17 -12.79 -15.28
C LEU A 342 -5.15 -14.32 -15.43
N ILE A 343 -5.67 -15.07 -14.46
CA ILE A 343 -5.72 -16.53 -14.48
C ILE A 343 -7.16 -17.04 -14.38
N LYS A 344 -7.45 -18.17 -15.00
CA LYS A 344 -8.78 -18.80 -15.03
C LYS A 344 -9.02 -19.72 -13.83
N ASN A 345 -7.96 -20.32 -13.34
CA ASN A 345 -7.96 -21.35 -12.29
C ASN A 345 -6.61 -21.35 -11.54
N TRP A 346 -6.55 -22.11 -10.47
CA TRP A 346 -5.34 -22.27 -9.66
C TRP A 346 -4.30 -23.24 -10.27
N ASP A 347 -4.53 -23.70 -11.51
CA ASP A 347 -3.48 -24.29 -12.36
C ASP A 347 -2.72 -23.20 -13.15
N TYR A 348 -3.06 -21.93 -12.93
CA TYR A 348 -2.46 -20.75 -13.54
C TYR A 348 -2.63 -20.65 -15.05
N GLU A 349 -3.70 -21.25 -15.58
CA GLU A 349 -4.07 -21.09 -16.98
C GLU A 349 -4.45 -19.61 -17.26
N PRO A 350 -3.78 -18.93 -18.20
CA PRO A 350 -4.05 -17.52 -18.43
C PRO A 350 -5.44 -17.28 -19.03
N THR A 351 -6.09 -16.19 -18.61
CA THR A 351 -7.23 -15.61 -19.35
C THR A 351 -6.75 -14.94 -20.63
N VAL A 352 -7.65 -14.35 -21.40
CA VAL A 352 -7.26 -13.51 -22.57
C VAL A 352 -6.41 -12.33 -22.12
N SER A 353 -6.78 -11.68 -21.01
CA SER A 353 -6.00 -10.62 -20.40
C SER A 353 -4.64 -11.13 -19.91
N GLY A 354 -4.65 -12.27 -19.22
CA GLY A 354 -3.42 -12.90 -18.73
C GLY A 354 -2.45 -13.29 -19.84
N GLN A 355 -2.94 -13.83 -20.96
CA GLN A 355 -2.11 -14.15 -22.11
C GLN A 355 -1.44 -12.89 -22.69
N PHE A 356 -2.20 -11.81 -22.85
CA PHE A 356 -1.67 -10.53 -23.31
C PHE A 356 -0.61 -9.99 -22.34
N VAL A 357 -0.90 -10.00 -21.02
CA VAL A 357 0.06 -9.53 -20.00
C VAL A 357 1.34 -10.37 -20.03
N LYS A 358 1.24 -11.70 -20.12
CA LYS A 358 2.40 -12.61 -20.21
C LYS A 358 3.28 -12.29 -21.41
N GLU A 359 2.70 -11.97 -22.56
CA GLU A 359 3.42 -11.52 -23.75
C GLU A 359 4.14 -10.16 -23.54
N GLN A 360 3.47 -9.20 -22.86
CA GLN A 360 4.11 -7.91 -22.54
C GLN A 360 5.26 -8.07 -21.55
N LEU A 361 5.14 -8.96 -20.55
CA LEU A 361 6.20 -9.30 -19.60
C LEU A 361 7.40 -9.90 -20.30
N ALA A 362 7.18 -10.87 -21.20
CA ALA A 362 8.23 -11.51 -22.00
C ALA A 362 8.97 -10.47 -22.88
N ALA A 363 8.21 -9.56 -23.52
CA ALA A 363 8.78 -8.48 -24.32
C ALA A 363 9.61 -7.50 -23.48
N ALA A 364 9.14 -7.15 -22.26
CA ALA A 364 9.85 -6.28 -21.34
C ALA A 364 11.15 -6.93 -20.84
N ALA A 365 11.10 -8.21 -20.47
CA ALA A 365 12.27 -8.98 -20.05
C ALA A 365 13.33 -9.08 -21.16
N ALA A 366 12.91 -9.30 -22.41
CA ALA A 366 13.80 -9.35 -23.57
C ALA A 366 14.47 -7.98 -23.84
N ALA A 367 13.72 -6.88 -23.66
CA ALA A 367 14.21 -5.53 -23.94
C ALA A 367 15.14 -4.97 -22.86
N HIS A 368 14.94 -5.34 -21.59
CA HIS A 368 15.59 -4.69 -20.46
C HIS A 368 16.43 -5.64 -19.58
N GLY A 369 16.35 -6.93 -19.85
CA GLY A 369 16.93 -7.97 -19.01
C GLY A 369 16.10 -8.23 -17.74
N THR A 370 16.28 -9.42 -17.17
CA THR A 370 15.85 -9.71 -15.80
C THR A 370 16.91 -9.18 -14.84
N ASN A 371 16.56 -8.88 -13.59
CA ASN A 371 17.51 -8.42 -12.55
C ASN A 371 18.53 -9.50 -12.13
N LYS A 372 18.79 -10.47 -13.00
CA LYS A 372 19.73 -11.60 -12.77
C LYS A 372 21.17 -11.15 -12.81
#